data_94f543c0e558bc8090e6121efd354cba
#
_entry.id   94f543c0e558bc8090e6121efd354cba
#
_cell.length_a   1.000
_cell.length_b   1.000
_cell.length_c   1.000
_cell.angle_alpha   90.00
_cell.angle_beta   90.00
_cell.angle_gamma   90.00
#
_symmetry.space_group_name_H-M   'P 1'
#
loop_
_entity.id
_entity.type
_entity.pdbx_description
1 polymer ?
#
loop_
_entity_poly.entity_id
_entity_poly.type
_entity_poly.pdbx_seq_one_letter_code
_entity_poly.pdbx_strand_id
1 'polypeptide(L)'
;DAPVASAFVYNKIEQGAFYTWAYDANTMWDGGTTTIYKSGTTVEWDNGKAPAINNSFGDTTGDSFSYTAGPYVGTVEFTLYGDQDAAYLAFQNGEVDFVLNPLGVKRNLFDQLSRVPGVETVSNLGNGMRYMAFNTRVFPGSDKSFRQAVACISDKEFVLNNILQGVAVNMDGQMPEALTAWVAPVTGVLADCAGLNAEERFNKSVEILQAGGWTASDWGSHAGGAERAVAPTGIKGPGGQTPPSDMLLYAPGAGYDPLRSTMSLFIADWMQQLGLDVTARPTGFNVIVDKVFTPENCEDWYFYMLG
;
A
#
# COMPACT_ATOMS: atom_id res chain seq x y z
N ASP A 1 -15.15 20.82 20.43
CA ASP A 1 -15.51 20.68 19.02
C ASP A 1 -14.48 21.42 18.18
N ALA A 2 -13.83 20.73 17.25
CA ALA A 2 -12.90 21.35 16.34
C ALA A 2 -13.69 22.12 15.26
N PRO A 3 -13.26 23.31 14.86
CA PRO A 3 -13.90 24.02 13.75
C PRO A 3 -13.73 23.21 12.46
N VAL A 4 -14.83 23.02 11.73
CA VAL A 4 -14.84 22.30 10.45
C VAL A 4 -14.95 23.32 9.32
N ALA A 5 -13.96 23.35 8.44
CA ALA A 5 -14.01 24.11 7.19
C ALA A 5 -14.38 23.14 6.06
N SER A 6 -15.67 23.01 5.76
CA SER A 6 -16.20 22.07 4.78
C SER A 6 -17.45 22.63 4.11
N ALA A 7 -17.73 22.15 2.90
CA ALA A 7 -19.02 22.40 2.24
C ALA A 7 -20.18 21.60 2.86
N PHE A 8 -19.87 20.67 3.75
CA PHE A 8 -20.84 19.83 4.44
C PHE A 8 -20.64 19.89 5.94
N VAL A 9 -21.72 19.80 6.68
CA VAL A 9 -21.74 19.66 8.14
C VAL A 9 -22.21 18.27 8.53
N TYR A 10 -21.67 17.79 9.63
CA TYR A 10 -22.09 16.55 10.24
C TYR A 10 -23.58 16.58 10.61
N ASN A 11 -24.31 15.54 10.26
CA ASN A 11 -25.74 15.43 10.50
C ASN A 11 -26.09 14.29 11.45
N LYS A 12 -25.70 13.04 11.14
CA LYS A 12 -26.03 11.86 11.93
C LYS A 12 -24.93 10.81 11.88
N ILE A 13 -24.77 10.05 12.96
CA ILE A 13 -23.94 8.84 13.02
C ILE A 13 -24.71 7.68 13.65
N GLU A 14 -24.53 6.49 13.08
CA GLU A 14 -24.83 5.22 13.74
C GLU A 14 -23.53 4.42 13.76
N GLN A 15 -22.99 4.25 14.95
CA GLN A 15 -21.66 3.68 15.14
C GLN A 15 -21.54 2.28 14.52
N GLY A 16 -20.57 2.09 13.65
CA GLY A 16 -20.35 0.82 12.96
C GLY A 16 -21.27 0.56 11.76
N ALA A 17 -22.21 1.44 11.44
CA ALA A 17 -23.16 1.30 10.35
C ALA A 17 -23.02 2.40 9.29
N PHE A 18 -23.32 3.63 9.64
CA PHE A 18 -23.27 4.75 8.69
C PHE A 18 -23.07 6.10 9.38
N TYR A 19 -22.70 7.13 8.60
CA TYR A 19 -22.75 8.53 8.98
C TYR A 19 -23.16 9.40 7.80
N THR A 20 -23.88 10.50 8.10
CA THR A 20 -24.38 11.42 7.07
C THR A 20 -23.86 12.82 7.30
N TRP A 21 -23.62 13.50 6.19
CA TRP A 21 -23.25 14.90 6.11
C TRP A 21 -24.28 15.63 5.27
N ALA A 22 -24.74 16.78 5.73
CA ALA A 22 -25.67 17.64 5.01
C ALA A 22 -24.92 18.85 4.44
N TYR A 23 -25.32 19.30 3.27
CA TYR A 23 -24.79 20.54 2.67
C TYR A 23 -25.05 21.73 3.60
N ASP A 24 -24.01 22.51 3.84
CA ASP A 24 -24.12 23.77 4.59
C ASP A 24 -24.33 24.94 3.63
N ALA A 25 -25.54 25.49 3.60
CA ALA A 25 -25.88 26.66 2.80
C ALA A 25 -25.06 27.91 3.15
N ASN A 26 -24.40 27.94 4.30
CA ASN A 26 -23.51 29.04 4.70
C ASN A 26 -22.05 28.80 4.31
N THR A 27 -21.75 27.68 3.67
CA THR A 27 -20.36 27.40 3.25
C THR A 27 -19.80 28.50 2.35
N MET A 28 -18.51 28.75 2.53
CA MET A 28 -17.75 29.62 1.61
C MET A 28 -17.21 28.84 0.39
N TRP A 29 -17.42 27.52 0.32
CA TRP A 29 -16.76 26.63 -0.64
C TRP A 29 -17.58 26.28 -1.89
N ASP A 30 -18.72 26.94 -2.11
CA ASP A 30 -19.56 26.69 -3.27
C ASP A 30 -19.38 27.74 -4.38
N GLY A 31 -19.60 27.34 -5.61
CA GLY A 31 -19.79 28.23 -6.76
C GLY A 31 -18.53 28.78 -7.43
N GLY A 32 -17.34 28.28 -7.10
CA GLY A 32 -16.10 28.69 -7.77
C GLY A 32 -15.97 28.07 -9.17
N THR A 33 -15.44 28.85 -10.15
CA THR A 33 -15.12 28.34 -11.49
C THR A 33 -13.66 28.09 -11.65
N THR A 34 -13.32 26.88 -12.10
CA THR A 34 -11.94 26.51 -12.45
C THR A 34 -11.85 26.32 -13.96
N THR A 35 -10.90 27.00 -14.60
CA THR A 35 -10.59 26.81 -16.01
C THR A 35 -9.21 26.19 -16.14
N ILE A 36 -9.15 25.03 -16.79
CA ILE A 36 -7.90 24.27 -17.02
C ILE A 36 -7.48 24.49 -18.48
N TYR A 37 -6.24 24.91 -18.66
CA TYR A 37 -5.55 25.04 -19.94
C TYR A 37 -4.51 23.91 -20.07
N LYS A 38 -3.92 23.78 -21.25
CA LYS A 38 -2.88 22.75 -21.49
C LYS A 38 -1.69 22.85 -20.52
N SER A 39 -1.30 24.06 -20.14
CA SER A 39 -0.12 24.32 -19.29
C SER A 39 -0.41 25.29 -18.14
N GLY A 40 -1.67 25.53 -17.83
CA GLY A 40 -2.06 26.46 -16.78
C GLY A 40 -3.46 26.22 -16.25
N THR A 41 -3.81 26.98 -15.21
CA THR A 41 -5.12 26.91 -14.57
C THR A 41 -5.49 28.27 -14.00
N THR A 42 -6.75 28.67 -14.16
CA THR A 42 -7.33 29.79 -13.42
C THR A 42 -8.39 29.27 -12.44
N VAL A 43 -8.44 29.90 -11.27
CA VAL A 43 -9.48 29.65 -10.26
C VAL A 43 -10.12 30.97 -9.93
N GLU A 44 -11.40 31.10 -10.27
CA GLU A 44 -12.21 32.26 -9.98
C GLU A 44 -13.30 31.91 -9.00
N TRP A 45 -13.35 32.62 -7.89
CA TRP A 45 -14.31 32.36 -6.86
C TRP A 45 -14.82 33.63 -6.22
N ASP A 46 -16.10 33.91 -6.44
CA ASP A 46 -16.84 34.98 -5.80
C ASP A 46 -18.29 34.51 -5.57
N ASN A 47 -18.55 34.01 -4.38
CA ASN A 47 -19.91 33.61 -3.98
C ASN A 47 -20.56 34.58 -2.98
N GLY A 48 -19.96 35.74 -2.78
CA GLY A 48 -20.46 36.77 -1.86
C GLY A 48 -20.34 36.46 -0.37
N LYS A 49 -19.76 35.28 0.01
CA LYS A 49 -19.64 34.84 1.40
C LYS A 49 -18.22 35.00 1.94
N ALA A 50 -17.24 35.18 1.06
CA ALA A 50 -15.83 35.37 1.39
C ALA A 50 -15.21 36.38 0.42
N PRO A 51 -14.02 36.93 0.68
CA PRO A 51 -13.27 37.69 -0.29
C PRO A 51 -13.13 36.96 -1.61
N ALA A 52 -13.38 37.60 -2.71
CA ALA A 52 -13.23 37.03 -4.05
C ALA A 52 -11.79 36.54 -4.26
N ILE A 53 -11.64 35.36 -4.86
CA ILE A 53 -10.35 34.79 -5.24
C ILE A 53 -10.29 34.75 -6.77
N ASN A 54 -9.20 35.26 -7.33
CA ASN A 54 -8.90 35.14 -8.75
C ASN A 54 -7.40 34.85 -8.87
N ASN A 55 -7.07 33.58 -9.04
CA ASN A 55 -5.70 33.10 -9.13
C ASN A 55 -5.46 32.45 -10.49
N SER A 56 -4.30 32.74 -11.09
CA SER A 56 -3.84 32.12 -12.33
C SER A 56 -2.48 31.49 -12.11
N PHE A 57 -2.30 30.28 -12.65
CA PHE A 57 -1.09 29.49 -12.54
C PHE A 57 -0.69 29.01 -13.95
N GLY A 58 0.58 29.16 -14.29
CA GLY A 58 1.12 28.73 -15.59
C GLY A 58 0.62 29.55 -16.76
N ASP A 59 0.64 28.95 -17.97
CA ASP A 59 0.17 29.56 -19.20
C ASP A 59 -1.34 29.34 -19.35
N THR A 60 -2.10 30.41 -19.28
CA THR A 60 -3.58 30.43 -19.34
C THR A 60 -4.10 30.88 -20.70
N THR A 61 -3.40 30.56 -21.78
CA THR A 61 -3.79 30.84 -23.16
C THR A 61 -4.17 29.57 -23.92
N GLY A 62 -4.97 29.71 -24.98
CA GLY A 62 -5.37 28.64 -25.88
C GLY A 62 -6.60 27.86 -25.42
N ASP A 63 -6.73 26.62 -25.89
CA ASP A 63 -7.86 25.74 -25.59
C ASP A 63 -7.97 25.45 -24.10
N SER A 64 -9.17 25.49 -23.57
CA SER A 64 -9.45 25.31 -22.16
C SER A 64 -10.74 24.54 -21.90
N PHE A 65 -10.86 24.00 -20.72
CA PHE A 65 -12.05 23.37 -20.16
C PHE A 65 -12.38 24.05 -18.84
N SER A 66 -13.63 24.47 -18.67
CA SER A 66 -14.09 25.12 -17.44
C SER A 66 -15.16 24.28 -16.75
N TYR A 67 -15.12 24.25 -15.43
CA TYR A 67 -16.17 23.71 -14.61
C TYR A 67 -16.40 24.56 -13.37
N THR A 68 -17.64 24.53 -12.88
CA THR A 68 -17.99 25.19 -11.61
C THR A 68 -17.86 24.16 -10.48
N ALA A 69 -17.21 24.52 -9.40
CA ALA A 69 -17.11 23.66 -8.24
C ALA A 69 -18.46 23.49 -7.55
N GLY A 70 -18.77 22.24 -7.12
CA GLY A 70 -19.93 21.95 -6.30
C GLY A 70 -19.81 22.54 -4.88
N PRO A 71 -20.60 22.00 -3.96
CA PRO A 71 -21.30 20.72 -4.04
C PRO A 71 -22.60 20.75 -4.85
N TYR A 72 -22.87 19.65 -5.56
CA TYR A 72 -24.11 19.48 -6.35
C TYR A 72 -25.11 18.54 -5.67
N VAL A 73 -24.74 17.99 -4.49
CA VAL A 73 -25.59 17.07 -3.72
C VAL A 73 -25.92 17.70 -2.36
N GLY A 74 -27.13 17.45 -1.87
CA GLY A 74 -27.59 17.99 -0.58
C GLY A 74 -27.14 17.14 0.62
N THR A 75 -26.92 15.86 0.42
CA THR A 75 -26.52 14.91 1.46
C THR A 75 -25.54 13.91 0.93
N VAL A 76 -24.55 13.58 1.75
CA VAL A 76 -23.61 12.47 1.51
C VAL A 76 -23.76 11.48 2.66
N GLU A 77 -24.09 10.23 2.34
CA GLU A 77 -24.18 9.15 3.30
C GLU A 77 -23.00 8.18 3.09
N PHE A 78 -22.26 7.89 4.15
CA PHE A 78 -21.19 6.91 4.15
C PHE A 78 -21.67 5.67 4.89
N THR A 79 -21.90 4.59 4.15
CA THR A 79 -22.25 3.28 4.70
C THR A 79 -20.99 2.43 4.84
N LEU A 80 -20.82 1.79 6.00
CA LEU A 80 -19.64 0.98 6.29
C LEU A 80 -19.92 -0.49 5.96
N TYR A 81 -19.04 -1.10 5.20
CA TYR A 81 -19.09 -2.52 4.85
C TYR A 81 -17.91 -3.27 5.48
N GLY A 82 -18.15 -4.50 5.94
CA GLY A 82 -17.14 -5.32 6.58
C GLY A 82 -16.08 -5.88 5.62
N ASP A 83 -16.43 -5.99 4.33
CA ASP A 83 -15.53 -6.47 3.27
C ASP A 83 -15.86 -5.83 1.91
N GLN A 84 -14.95 -6.02 0.95
CA GLN A 84 -15.08 -5.45 -0.39
C GLN A 84 -16.23 -6.07 -1.18
N ASP A 85 -16.46 -7.37 -1.05
CA ASP A 85 -17.41 -8.09 -1.88
C ASP A 85 -18.84 -7.62 -1.56
N ALA A 86 -19.15 -7.38 -0.26
CA ALA A 86 -20.40 -6.79 0.17
C ALA A 86 -20.61 -5.35 -0.36
N ALA A 87 -19.57 -4.50 -0.30
CA ALA A 87 -19.65 -3.13 -0.81
C ALA A 87 -19.90 -3.08 -2.32
N TYR A 88 -19.21 -3.91 -3.09
CA TYR A 88 -19.41 -3.94 -4.55
C TYR A 88 -20.70 -4.63 -4.97
N LEU A 89 -21.23 -5.56 -4.18
CA LEU A 89 -22.58 -6.09 -4.40
C LEU A 89 -23.64 -5.02 -4.23
N ALA A 90 -23.54 -4.21 -3.17
CA ALA A 90 -24.44 -3.07 -2.96
C ALA A 90 -24.35 -2.04 -4.10
N PHE A 91 -23.13 -1.79 -4.63
CA PHE A 91 -22.95 -0.95 -5.82
C PHE A 91 -23.62 -1.54 -7.07
N GLN A 92 -23.46 -2.84 -7.33
CA GLN A 92 -24.13 -3.51 -8.46
C GLN A 92 -25.65 -3.48 -8.36
N ASN A 93 -26.19 -3.53 -7.15
CA ASN A 93 -27.62 -3.44 -6.88
C ASN A 93 -28.16 -2.00 -6.93
N GLY A 94 -27.29 -0.99 -7.06
CA GLY A 94 -27.68 0.42 -7.02
C GLY A 94 -28.05 0.92 -5.63
N GLU A 95 -27.60 0.26 -4.57
CA GLU A 95 -27.81 0.65 -3.18
C GLU A 95 -26.83 1.75 -2.74
N VAL A 96 -25.68 1.87 -3.41
CA VAL A 96 -24.69 2.93 -3.25
C VAL A 96 -24.23 3.45 -4.60
N ASP A 97 -23.94 4.75 -4.67
CA ASP A 97 -23.51 5.44 -5.90
C ASP A 97 -22.01 5.35 -6.13
N PHE A 98 -21.24 5.15 -5.08
CA PHE A 98 -19.79 5.16 -5.11
C PHE A 98 -19.19 4.26 -4.03
N VAL A 99 -18.16 3.50 -4.34
CA VAL A 99 -17.40 2.71 -3.37
C VAL A 99 -16.03 3.33 -3.18
N LEU A 100 -15.76 3.88 -1.99
CA LEU A 100 -14.45 4.35 -1.60
C LEU A 100 -13.60 3.16 -1.15
N ASN A 101 -12.74 2.67 -2.03
CA ASN A 101 -11.84 1.56 -1.75
C ASN A 101 -10.39 1.95 -2.06
N PRO A 102 -9.62 2.40 -1.06
CA PRO A 102 -8.23 2.81 -1.27
C PRO A 102 -7.28 1.64 -1.59
N LEU A 103 -7.73 0.40 -1.41
CA LEU A 103 -6.92 -0.79 -1.68
C LEU A 103 -6.97 -1.23 -3.15
N GLY A 104 -7.85 -0.62 -3.95
CA GLY A 104 -8.14 -1.04 -5.31
C GLY A 104 -9.08 -2.24 -5.40
N VAL A 105 -9.55 -2.53 -6.59
CA VAL A 105 -10.49 -3.62 -6.86
C VAL A 105 -9.73 -4.91 -7.12
N LYS A 106 -10.12 -6.01 -6.48
CA LYS A 106 -9.59 -7.36 -6.77
C LYS A 106 -9.83 -7.73 -8.24
N ARG A 107 -8.92 -8.46 -8.86
CA ARG A 107 -9.00 -8.82 -10.28
C ARG A 107 -10.31 -9.49 -10.67
N ASN A 108 -10.73 -10.51 -9.93
CA ASN A 108 -11.98 -11.22 -10.19
C ASN A 108 -13.21 -10.32 -10.11
N LEU A 109 -13.21 -9.38 -9.18
CA LEU A 109 -14.28 -8.42 -9.00
C LEU A 109 -14.29 -7.37 -10.13
N PHE A 110 -13.11 -6.91 -10.55
CA PHE A 110 -12.95 -6.03 -11.72
C PHE A 110 -13.54 -6.69 -12.98
N ASP A 111 -13.21 -7.97 -13.21
CA ASP A 111 -13.73 -8.74 -14.35
C ASP A 111 -15.26 -8.98 -14.27
N GLN A 112 -15.83 -9.07 -13.07
CA GLN A 112 -17.28 -9.13 -12.88
C GLN A 112 -17.94 -7.79 -13.17
N LEU A 113 -17.44 -6.71 -12.59
CA LEU A 113 -17.97 -5.35 -12.77
C LEU A 113 -17.95 -4.91 -14.23
N SER A 114 -16.90 -5.25 -14.98
CA SER A 114 -16.79 -4.90 -16.41
C SER A 114 -17.88 -5.55 -17.30
N ARG A 115 -18.61 -6.53 -16.77
CA ARG A 115 -19.72 -7.20 -17.46
C ARG A 115 -21.10 -6.68 -17.06
N VAL A 116 -21.18 -5.82 -16.05
CA VAL A 116 -22.44 -5.25 -15.55
C VAL A 116 -22.88 -4.13 -16.50
N PRO A 117 -24.08 -4.18 -17.09
CA PRO A 117 -24.57 -3.11 -17.94
C PRO A 117 -24.61 -1.77 -17.22
N GLY A 118 -24.05 -0.72 -17.84
CA GLY A 118 -24.00 0.63 -17.27
C GLY A 118 -22.83 0.87 -16.32
N VAL A 119 -21.97 -0.10 -16.08
CA VAL A 119 -20.73 0.05 -15.31
C VAL A 119 -19.56 0.13 -16.28
N GLU A 120 -18.76 1.18 -16.14
CA GLU A 120 -17.48 1.34 -16.81
C GLU A 120 -16.35 1.07 -15.82
N THR A 121 -15.39 0.25 -16.22
CA THR A 121 -14.20 -0.05 -15.42
C THR A 121 -12.96 0.54 -16.07
N VAL A 122 -12.20 1.30 -15.29
CA VAL A 122 -10.96 1.97 -15.76
C VAL A 122 -9.81 1.54 -14.85
N SER A 123 -8.64 1.33 -15.44
CA SER A 123 -7.42 0.97 -14.72
C SER A 123 -6.30 1.96 -15.06
N ASN A 124 -5.67 2.50 -14.05
CA ASN A 124 -4.52 3.39 -14.18
C ASN A 124 -3.40 2.94 -13.24
N LEU A 125 -2.16 3.33 -13.57
CA LEU A 125 -1.07 3.23 -12.60
C LEU A 125 -1.34 4.16 -11.42
N GLY A 126 -1.29 3.62 -10.21
CA GLY A 126 -1.45 4.39 -8.99
C GLY A 126 -0.14 5.06 -8.53
N ASN A 127 -0.26 6.07 -7.69
CA ASN A 127 0.88 6.74 -7.05
C ASN A 127 1.24 6.13 -5.68
N GLY A 128 0.51 5.11 -5.25
CA GLY A 128 0.76 4.38 -4.02
C GLY A 128 1.73 3.22 -4.20
N MET A 129 2.22 2.70 -3.08
CA MET A 129 3.06 1.50 -3.06
C MET A 129 2.66 0.58 -1.90
N ARG A 130 2.81 -0.72 -2.10
CA ARG A 130 2.80 -1.70 -1.01
C ARG A 130 4.23 -2.02 -0.64
N TYR A 131 4.53 -2.03 0.64
CA TYR A 131 5.89 -2.21 1.13
C TYR A 131 5.94 -3.04 2.41
N MET A 132 7.10 -3.68 2.63
CA MET A 132 7.49 -4.22 3.92
C MET A 132 8.53 -3.29 4.55
N ALA A 133 8.32 -2.91 5.80
CA ALA A 133 9.26 -2.10 6.56
C ALA A 133 10.01 -2.97 7.58
N PHE A 134 11.27 -2.60 7.79
CA PHE A 134 12.15 -3.16 8.81
C PHE A 134 12.33 -2.17 9.94
N ASN A 135 12.26 -2.63 11.17
CA ASN A 135 12.68 -1.80 12.30
C ASN A 135 14.21 -1.73 12.32
N THR A 136 14.74 -0.60 11.87
CA THR A 136 16.20 -0.39 11.80
C THR A 136 16.85 -0.06 13.14
N ARG A 137 16.08 0.04 14.22
CA ARG A 137 16.60 0.26 15.58
C ARG A 137 16.97 -1.04 16.26
N VAL A 138 16.33 -2.16 15.88
CA VAL A 138 16.53 -3.45 16.49
C VAL A 138 17.16 -4.45 15.52
N PHE A 139 17.99 -5.36 16.07
CA PHE A 139 18.54 -6.47 15.30
C PHE A 139 17.44 -7.54 15.07
N PRO A 140 17.34 -8.14 13.87
CA PRO A 140 18.26 -8.07 12.74
C PRO A 140 17.99 -6.94 11.75
N GLY A 141 16.89 -6.20 11.91
CA GLY A 141 16.49 -5.11 11.01
C GLY A 141 17.50 -3.96 10.91
N SER A 142 18.33 -3.75 11.94
CA SER A 142 19.42 -2.76 11.93
C SER A 142 20.55 -3.13 10.95
N ASP A 143 20.74 -4.41 10.63
CA ASP A 143 21.79 -4.86 9.72
C ASP A 143 21.40 -4.66 8.25
N LYS A 144 22.29 -4.02 7.47
CA LYS A 144 22.03 -3.70 6.07
C LYS A 144 21.98 -4.96 5.20
N SER A 145 22.90 -5.89 5.42
CA SER A 145 23.00 -7.11 4.61
C SER A 145 21.78 -8.00 4.82
N PHE A 146 21.26 -8.04 6.05
CA PHE A 146 19.99 -8.68 6.36
C PHE A 146 18.85 -8.11 5.52
N ARG A 147 18.65 -6.78 5.53
CA ARG A 147 17.58 -6.15 4.75
C ARG A 147 17.72 -6.41 3.27
N GLN A 148 18.94 -6.37 2.74
CA GLN A 148 19.23 -6.65 1.33
C GLN A 148 18.95 -8.12 0.97
N ALA A 149 19.32 -9.05 1.82
CA ALA A 149 19.06 -10.49 1.61
C ALA A 149 17.56 -10.79 1.62
N VAL A 150 16.80 -10.21 2.57
CA VAL A 150 15.34 -10.37 2.61
C VAL A 150 14.67 -9.75 1.38
N ALA A 151 15.13 -8.59 0.93
CA ALA A 151 14.62 -7.99 -0.29
C ALA A 151 14.94 -8.83 -1.55
N CYS A 152 16.10 -9.50 -1.56
CA CYS A 152 16.52 -10.37 -2.67
C CYS A 152 15.73 -11.68 -2.71
N ILE A 153 15.54 -12.35 -1.57
CA ILE A 153 14.80 -13.62 -1.53
C ILE A 153 13.31 -13.44 -1.78
N SER A 154 12.77 -12.26 -1.51
CA SER A 154 11.37 -11.95 -1.75
C SER A 154 11.06 -11.90 -3.25
N ASP A 155 10.35 -12.91 -3.74
CA ASP A 155 10.01 -13.04 -5.16
C ASP A 155 8.85 -12.12 -5.55
N LYS A 156 9.19 -10.92 -5.98
CA LYS A 156 8.21 -9.91 -6.41
C LYS A 156 7.45 -10.34 -7.66
N GLU A 157 8.11 -11.04 -8.59
CA GLU A 157 7.45 -11.53 -9.81
C GLU A 157 6.41 -12.59 -9.50
N PHE A 158 6.71 -13.51 -8.57
CA PHE A 158 5.72 -14.45 -8.07
C PHE A 158 4.51 -13.72 -7.47
N VAL A 159 4.75 -12.70 -6.64
CA VAL A 159 3.67 -11.88 -6.06
C VAL A 159 2.83 -11.22 -7.14
N LEU A 160 3.45 -10.59 -8.13
CA LEU A 160 2.76 -9.91 -9.23
C LEU A 160 1.90 -10.85 -10.07
N ASN A 161 2.45 -12.01 -10.42
CA ASN A 161 1.81 -12.93 -11.34
C ASN A 161 0.78 -13.83 -10.66
N ASN A 162 1.06 -14.32 -9.44
CA ASN A 162 0.24 -15.34 -8.79
C ASN A 162 -0.71 -14.78 -7.72
N ILE A 163 -0.33 -13.71 -7.02
CA ILE A 163 -1.15 -13.12 -5.97
C ILE A 163 -1.92 -11.92 -6.52
N LEU A 164 -1.24 -10.99 -7.16
CA LEU A 164 -1.83 -9.74 -7.68
C LEU A 164 -2.39 -9.89 -9.09
N GLN A 165 -2.08 -10.97 -9.80
CA GLN A 165 -2.62 -11.31 -11.12
C GLN A 165 -2.53 -10.15 -12.13
N GLY A 166 -1.42 -9.43 -12.12
CA GLY A 166 -1.13 -8.32 -13.05
C GLY A 166 -1.82 -6.99 -12.72
N VAL A 167 -2.44 -6.83 -11.54
CA VAL A 167 -3.05 -5.54 -11.13
C VAL A 167 -2.05 -4.58 -10.46
N ALA A 168 -0.77 -4.91 -10.47
CA ALA A 168 0.29 -4.05 -9.94
C ALA A 168 1.55 -4.19 -10.79
N VAL A 169 2.49 -3.28 -10.60
CA VAL A 169 3.81 -3.31 -11.24
C VAL A 169 4.90 -3.46 -10.19
N ASN A 170 6.03 -4.06 -10.59
CA ASN A 170 7.19 -4.17 -9.72
C ASN A 170 7.74 -2.78 -9.37
N MET A 171 8.14 -2.61 -8.13
CA MET A 171 8.89 -1.46 -7.66
C MET A 171 10.19 -1.91 -7.02
N ASP A 172 11.30 -1.45 -7.56
CA ASP A 172 12.64 -1.69 -7.00
C ASP A 172 13.17 -0.46 -6.26
N GLY A 173 12.59 0.71 -6.53
CA GLY A 173 12.85 1.97 -5.82
C GLY A 173 11.71 2.37 -4.89
N GLN A 174 11.83 3.55 -4.31
CA GLN A 174 10.80 4.13 -3.44
C GLN A 174 9.77 4.99 -4.20
N MET A 175 10.01 5.24 -5.48
CA MET A 175 9.16 6.09 -6.30
C MET A 175 8.28 5.23 -7.21
N PRO A 176 6.94 5.36 -7.14
CA PRO A 176 6.03 4.66 -8.04
C PRO A 176 6.30 4.99 -9.50
N GLU A 177 6.22 3.99 -10.39
CA GLU A 177 6.52 4.16 -11.81
C GLU A 177 5.59 5.13 -12.54
N ALA A 178 4.39 5.38 -12.02
CA ALA A 178 3.50 6.42 -12.52
C ALA A 178 4.12 7.82 -12.46
N LEU A 179 5.07 8.03 -11.54
CA LEU A 179 5.78 9.29 -11.34
C LEU A 179 7.07 9.35 -12.18
N THR A 180 6.97 9.12 -13.47
CA THR A 180 8.09 8.91 -14.40
C THR A 180 9.21 9.93 -14.33
N ALA A 181 8.90 11.21 -14.03
CA ALA A 181 9.89 12.26 -13.88
C ALA A 181 10.80 12.11 -12.64
N TRP A 182 10.42 11.26 -11.70
CA TRP A 182 11.09 11.07 -10.41
C TRP A 182 11.65 9.64 -10.22
N VAL A 183 11.35 8.73 -11.14
CA VAL A 183 11.86 7.36 -11.11
C VAL A 183 13.32 7.35 -11.57
N ALA A 184 14.18 6.72 -10.78
CA ALA A 184 15.56 6.46 -11.16
C ALA A 184 15.81 4.94 -11.17
N PRO A 185 16.66 4.44 -12.07
CA PRO A 185 17.05 3.02 -12.07
C PRO A 185 17.68 2.62 -10.74
N VAL A 186 17.26 1.48 -10.21
CA VAL A 186 17.89 0.88 -9.03
C VAL A 186 19.19 0.20 -9.47
N THR A 187 20.25 0.39 -8.72
CA THR A 187 21.57 -0.18 -8.98
C THR A 187 22.10 -0.96 -7.80
N GLY A 188 23.16 -1.75 -8.00
CA GLY A 188 23.82 -2.54 -6.97
C GLY A 188 23.09 -3.83 -6.64
N VAL A 189 23.27 -4.34 -5.42
CA VAL A 189 22.88 -5.69 -4.99
C VAL A 189 21.42 -6.03 -5.30
N LEU A 190 20.49 -5.08 -5.18
CA LEU A 190 19.07 -5.36 -5.46
C LEU A 190 18.78 -5.47 -6.97
N ALA A 191 19.52 -4.76 -7.81
CA ALA A 191 19.42 -4.93 -9.26
C ALA A 191 19.90 -6.32 -9.69
N ASP A 192 20.92 -6.86 -9.01
CA ASP A 192 21.45 -8.20 -9.27
C ASP A 192 20.45 -9.32 -8.89
N CYS A 193 19.39 -9.01 -8.14
CA CYS A 193 18.34 -9.96 -7.75
C CYS A 193 17.15 -9.99 -8.72
N ALA A 194 17.10 -9.08 -9.69
CA ALA A 194 16.03 -9.03 -10.67
C ALA A 194 16.09 -10.23 -11.64
N GLY A 195 14.96 -10.82 -11.94
CA GLY A 195 14.84 -11.93 -12.89
C GLY A 195 15.41 -13.28 -12.44
N LEU A 196 15.93 -13.37 -11.20
CA LEU A 196 16.42 -14.64 -10.65
C LEU A 196 15.25 -15.58 -10.33
N ASN A 197 15.47 -16.89 -10.54
CA ASN A 197 14.53 -17.90 -10.06
C ASN A 197 14.67 -18.13 -8.53
N ALA A 198 13.83 -18.97 -7.95
CA ALA A 198 13.79 -19.20 -6.49
C ALA A 198 15.12 -19.70 -5.91
N GLU A 199 15.79 -20.63 -6.59
CA GLU A 199 17.10 -21.15 -6.17
C GLU A 199 18.19 -20.07 -6.26
N GLU A 200 18.23 -19.34 -7.36
CA GLU A 200 19.19 -18.25 -7.57
C GLU A 200 18.99 -17.13 -6.55
N ARG A 201 17.72 -16.76 -6.22
CA ARG A 201 17.39 -15.79 -5.16
C ARG A 201 17.89 -16.25 -3.80
N PHE A 202 17.66 -17.53 -3.46
CA PHE A 202 18.15 -18.09 -2.21
C PHE A 202 19.67 -18.00 -2.15
N ASN A 203 20.39 -18.51 -3.16
CA ASN A 203 21.84 -18.51 -3.21
C ASN A 203 22.40 -17.07 -3.14
N LYS A 204 21.81 -16.14 -3.87
CA LYS A 204 22.22 -14.72 -3.84
C LYS A 204 21.97 -14.09 -2.47
N SER A 205 20.86 -14.41 -1.82
CA SER A 205 20.55 -13.92 -0.47
C SER A 205 21.54 -14.46 0.57
N VAL A 206 21.94 -15.73 0.46
CA VAL A 206 22.98 -16.31 1.32
C VAL A 206 24.33 -15.63 1.06
N GLU A 207 24.72 -15.40 -0.21
CA GLU A 207 25.93 -14.64 -0.56
C GLU A 207 25.94 -13.24 0.09
N ILE A 208 24.83 -12.52 0.02
CA ILE A 208 24.68 -11.20 0.65
C ILE A 208 24.86 -11.29 2.17
N LEU A 209 24.24 -12.28 2.81
CA LEU A 209 24.37 -12.48 4.25
C LEU A 209 25.80 -12.81 4.64
N GLN A 210 26.46 -13.75 3.93
CA GLN A 210 27.85 -14.11 4.18
C GLN A 210 28.81 -12.94 4.00
N ALA A 211 28.63 -12.15 2.94
CA ALA A 211 29.39 -10.92 2.72
C ALA A 211 29.21 -9.89 3.84
N GLY A 212 28.04 -9.90 4.51
CA GLY A 212 27.73 -9.11 5.69
C GLY A 212 28.24 -9.70 7.01
N GLY A 213 28.91 -10.84 6.98
CA GLY A 213 29.45 -11.50 8.19
C GLY A 213 28.46 -12.42 8.91
N TRP A 214 27.35 -12.77 8.25
CA TRP A 214 26.41 -13.76 8.74
C TRP A 214 26.93 -15.20 8.51
N THR A 215 26.55 -16.11 9.39
CA THR A 215 26.91 -17.53 9.29
C THR A 215 25.71 -18.40 9.65
N ALA A 216 25.65 -19.61 9.09
CA ALA A 216 24.75 -20.69 9.52
C ALA A 216 25.43 -22.03 9.28
N SER A 217 24.95 -23.07 9.97
CA SER A 217 25.57 -24.40 9.90
C SER A 217 25.35 -25.11 8.57
N ASP A 218 24.33 -24.74 7.81
CA ASP A 218 24.00 -25.43 6.58
C ASP A 218 23.19 -24.53 5.60
N TRP A 219 23.85 -23.60 4.93
CA TRP A 219 23.28 -22.91 3.79
C TRP A 219 23.56 -23.62 2.45
N GLY A 220 24.38 -24.68 2.49
CA GLY A 220 24.94 -25.27 1.27
C GLY A 220 24.11 -26.36 0.59
N SER A 221 22.95 -26.76 1.14
CA SER A 221 22.15 -27.89 0.64
C SER A 221 20.75 -27.55 0.21
N HIS A 222 20.45 -26.26 -0.04
CA HIS A 222 19.11 -25.86 -0.42
C HIS A 222 18.96 -25.78 -1.95
N ALA A 223 18.31 -26.78 -2.53
CA ALA A 223 17.73 -26.62 -3.84
C ALA A 223 16.45 -25.79 -3.70
N GLY A 224 16.43 -24.59 -4.28
CA GLY A 224 15.23 -23.80 -4.40
C GLY A 224 14.21 -24.52 -5.27
N GLY A 225 13.17 -25.06 -4.68
CA GLY A 225 12.07 -25.73 -5.35
C GLY A 225 10.99 -26.06 -4.35
N ALA A 226 9.82 -26.50 -4.82
CA ALA A 226 8.63 -26.79 -4.00
C ALA A 226 8.83 -27.86 -2.90
N GLU A 227 9.96 -28.54 -2.88
CA GLU A 227 10.37 -29.42 -1.78
C GLU A 227 11.31 -28.65 -0.85
N ARG A 228 10.80 -28.26 0.30
CA ARG A 228 11.58 -27.61 1.35
C ARG A 228 12.68 -28.54 1.82
N ALA A 229 13.90 -28.20 1.50
CA ALA A 229 15.02 -28.67 2.31
C ALA A 229 14.87 -28.12 3.74
N VAL A 230 15.41 -28.83 4.72
CA VAL A 230 15.38 -28.42 6.14
C VAL A 230 15.96 -27.01 6.25
N ALA A 231 15.24 -26.09 6.88
CA ALA A 231 15.72 -24.71 7.09
C ALA A 231 17.10 -24.73 7.77
N PRO A 232 18.02 -23.84 7.38
CA PRO A 232 19.34 -23.75 8.03
C PRO A 232 19.17 -23.52 9.52
N THR A 233 20.07 -24.12 10.30
CA THR A 233 20.07 -23.96 11.75
C THR A 233 21.28 -23.16 12.22
N GLY A 234 21.20 -22.61 13.42
CA GLY A 234 22.31 -21.91 14.05
C GLY A 234 22.73 -20.63 13.34
N ILE A 235 21.81 -19.95 12.67
CA ILE A 235 22.07 -18.65 12.04
C ILE A 235 22.58 -17.64 13.07
N LYS A 236 23.66 -16.94 12.72
CA LYS A 236 24.28 -15.89 13.51
C LYS A 236 24.54 -14.68 12.63
N GLY A 237 24.26 -13.52 13.15
CA GLY A 237 24.63 -12.24 12.52
C GLY A 237 26.06 -11.83 12.78
N PRO A 238 26.49 -10.70 12.25
CA PRO A 238 27.81 -10.14 12.48
C PRO A 238 28.14 -10.08 13.97
N GLY A 239 29.38 -10.46 14.32
CA GLY A 239 29.80 -10.53 15.72
C GLY A 239 29.21 -11.68 16.55
N GLY A 240 28.53 -12.65 15.90
CA GLY A 240 27.98 -13.83 16.53
C GLY A 240 26.62 -13.63 17.21
N GLN A 241 25.94 -12.53 16.93
CA GLN A 241 24.59 -12.25 17.44
C GLN A 241 23.57 -13.28 16.94
N THR A 242 22.76 -13.83 17.84
CA THR A 242 21.65 -14.71 17.47
C THR A 242 20.43 -13.86 17.15
N PRO A 243 19.80 -14.01 15.97
CA PRO A 243 18.49 -13.40 15.72
C PRO A 243 17.49 -13.86 16.79
N PRO A 244 16.57 -12.98 17.20
CA PRO A 244 15.50 -13.37 18.11
C PRO A 244 14.65 -14.50 17.54
N SER A 245 14.13 -15.34 18.41
CA SER A 245 13.05 -16.27 18.10
C SER A 245 11.71 -15.53 18.07
N ASP A 246 10.72 -16.10 17.38
CA ASP A 246 9.34 -15.62 17.32
C ASP A 246 9.20 -14.18 16.78
N MET A 247 10.02 -13.77 15.83
CA MET A 247 9.87 -12.47 15.18
C MET A 247 8.56 -12.41 14.40
N LEU A 248 7.80 -11.33 14.56
CA LEU A 248 6.51 -11.15 13.90
C LEU A 248 6.61 -10.19 12.71
N LEU A 249 6.03 -10.62 11.58
CA LEU A 249 5.72 -9.78 10.43
C LEU A 249 4.24 -9.39 10.49
N TYR A 250 3.96 -8.19 10.97
CA TYR A 250 2.60 -7.67 11.02
C TYR A 250 2.09 -7.32 9.62
N ALA A 251 0.87 -7.71 9.33
CA ALA A 251 0.19 -7.37 8.08
C ALA A 251 -1.31 -7.14 8.34
N PRO A 252 -2.00 -6.38 7.48
CA PRO A 252 -3.45 -6.28 7.55
C PRO A 252 -4.12 -7.64 7.44
N GLY A 253 -5.19 -7.84 8.21
CA GLY A 253 -5.97 -9.08 8.17
C GLY A 253 -6.69 -9.28 6.83
N ALA A 254 -6.98 -10.54 6.50
CA ALA A 254 -7.55 -10.92 5.21
C ALA A 254 -8.93 -10.29 4.92
N GLY A 255 -9.71 -9.97 5.94
CA GLY A 255 -10.99 -9.26 5.78
C GLY A 255 -10.83 -7.82 5.29
N TYR A 256 -9.70 -7.18 5.66
CA TYR A 256 -9.39 -5.82 5.21
C TYR A 256 -8.56 -5.83 3.91
N ASP A 257 -7.42 -6.52 3.90
CA ASP A 257 -6.56 -6.65 2.70
C ASP A 257 -6.06 -8.09 2.53
N PRO A 258 -6.82 -8.93 1.82
CA PRO A 258 -6.45 -10.33 1.61
C PRO A 258 -5.13 -10.49 0.85
N LEU A 259 -4.78 -9.53 -0.02
CA LEU A 259 -3.55 -9.60 -0.82
C LEU A 259 -2.32 -9.38 0.06
N ARG A 260 -2.29 -8.33 0.91
CA ARG A 260 -1.18 -8.11 1.86
C ARG A 260 -1.11 -9.21 2.90
N SER A 261 -2.26 -9.70 3.37
CA SER A 261 -2.32 -10.86 4.26
C SER A 261 -1.60 -12.06 3.65
N THR A 262 -1.92 -12.40 2.40
CA THR A 262 -1.29 -13.51 1.67
C THR A 262 0.19 -13.26 1.41
N MET A 263 0.57 -12.07 0.95
CA MET A 263 1.98 -11.71 0.72
C MET A 263 2.82 -11.88 1.99
N SER A 264 2.29 -11.50 3.16
CA SER A 264 3.02 -11.64 4.42
C SER A 264 3.38 -13.09 4.75
N LEU A 265 2.51 -14.05 4.41
CA LEU A 265 2.77 -15.48 4.59
C LEU A 265 3.95 -15.95 3.73
N PHE A 266 3.98 -15.56 2.45
CA PHE A 266 5.08 -15.91 1.56
C PHE A 266 6.40 -15.26 1.99
N ILE A 267 6.37 -13.98 2.38
CA ILE A 267 7.59 -13.29 2.85
C ILE A 267 8.14 -13.95 4.11
N ALA A 268 7.29 -14.29 5.08
CA ALA A 268 7.72 -15.02 6.28
C ALA A 268 8.32 -16.39 5.91
N ASP A 269 7.70 -17.10 4.96
CA ASP A 269 8.22 -18.37 4.46
C ASP A 269 9.61 -18.22 3.82
N TRP A 270 9.80 -17.23 2.95
CA TRP A 270 11.12 -16.96 2.36
C TRP A 270 12.18 -16.60 3.41
N MET A 271 11.81 -15.85 4.45
CA MET A 271 12.73 -15.56 5.55
C MET A 271 13.07 -16.80 6.35
N GLN A 272 12.12 -17.71 6.58
CA GLN A 272 12.36 -19.01 7.22
C GLN A 272 13.32 -19.88 6.41
N GLN A 273 13.28 -19.82 5.08
CA GLN A 273 14.23 -20.52 4.21
C GLN A 273 15.68 -20.08 4.46
N LEU A 274 15.91 -18.83 4.89
CA LEU A 274 17.22 -18.35 5.30
C LEU A 274 17.65 -18.80 6.72
N GLY A 275 16.77 -19.46 7.46
CA GLY A 275 17.01 -19.91 8.84
C GLY A 275 16.53 -18.92 9.91
N LEU A 276 15.69 -17.95 9.53
CA LEU A 276 15.13 -16.96 10.45
C LEU A 276 13.80 -17.46 11.01
N ASP A 277 13.60 -17.27 12.31
CA ASP A 277 12.32 -17.59 12.96
C ASP A 277 11.36 -16.40 12.85
N VAL A 278 10.61 -16.37 11.77
CA VAL A 278 9.66 -15.30 11.45
C VAL A 278 8.28 -15.89 11.18
N THR A 279 7.26 -15.30 11.81
CA THR A 279 5.88 -15.70 11.61
C THR A 279 5.06 -14.48 11.10
N ALA A 280 4.32 -14.67 10.02
CA ALA A 280 3.35 -13.67 9.58
C ALA A 280 2.21 -13.53 10.59
N ARG A 281 1.85 -12.29 10.92
CA ARG A 281 0.79 -11.95 11.88
C ARG A 281 -0.27 -11.05 11.23
N PRO A 282 -1.13 -11.57 10.36
CA PRO A 282 -2.28 -10.83 9.86
C PRO A 282 -3.18 -10.42 11.04
N THR A 283 -3.49 -9.11 11.14
CA THR A 283 -4.23 -8.57 12.28
C THR A 283 -5.02 -7.32 11.88
N GLY A 284 -5.82 -6.77 12.80
CA GLY A 284 -6.56 -5.53 12.58
C GLY A 284 -5.61 -4.35 12.31
N PHE A 285 -5.99 -3.48 11.37
CA PHE A 285 -5.16 -2.34 10.98
C PHE A 285 -4.81 -1.44 12.18
N ASN A 286 -5.78 -1.17 13.07
CA ASN A 286 -5.53 -0.36 14.27
C ASN A 286 -4.49 -0.98 15.21
N VAL A 287 -4.43 -2.31 15.29
CA VAL A 287 -3.40 -3.02 16.08
C VAL A 287 -2.01 -2.79 15.51
N ILE A 288 -1.89 -2.77 14.17
CA ILE A 288 -0.61 -2.46 13.51
C ILE A 288 -0.20 -1.02 13.80
N VAL A 289 -1.13 -0.07 13.63
CA VAL A 289 -0.89 1.36 13.88
C VAL A 289 -0.43 1.59 15.32
N ASP A 290 -1.13 1.03 16.29
CA ASP A 290 -0.75 1.12 17.69
C ASP A 290 0.62 0.52 17.97
N LYS A 291 0.92 -0.65 17.39
CA LYS A 291 2.19 -1.34 17.60
C LYS A 291 3.39 -0.63 16.99
N VAL A 292 3.26 -0.09 15.77
CA VAL A 292 4.42 0.41 15.00
C VAL A 292 4.58 1.93 14.99
N PHE A 293 3.51 2.69 15.24
CA PHE A 293 3.56 4.16 15.22
C PHE A 293 3.45 4.81 16.59
N THR A 294 3.24 4.02 17.64
CA THR A 294 3.29 4.54 19.01
C THR A 294 4.75 4.65 19.46
N PRO A 295 5.24 5.85 19.87
CA PRO A 295 6.65 6.08 20.19
C PRO A 295 7.20 5.14 21.26
N GLU A 296 6.37 4.77 22.24
CA GLU A 296 6.73 3.87 23.34
C GLU A 296 7.02 2.46 22.87
N ASN A 297 6.47 2.05 21.72
CA ASN A 297 6.62 0.70 21.15
C ASN A 297 7.73 0.62 20.09
N CYS A 298 8.57 1.65 19.95
CA CYS A 298 9.49 1.77 18.83
C CYS A 298 10.55 0.64 18.71
N GLU A 299 10.77 -0.15 19.75
CA GLU A 299 11.68 -1.31 19.77
C GLU A 299 10.96 -2.66 19.91
N ASP A 300 9.62 -2.65 19.98
CA ASP A 300 8.80 -3.84 20.25
C ASP A 300 8.29 -4.56 19.02
N TRP A 301 8.76 -4.21 17.83
CA TRP A 301 8.39 -4.85 16.57
C TRP A 301 9.60 -5.03 15.65
N TYR A 302 9.52 -5.95 14.72
CA TYR A 302 10.59 -6.25 13.75
C TYR A 302 10.19 -5.84 12.33
N PHE A 303 9.02 -6.25 11.89
CA PHE A 303 8.57 -6.08 10.51
C PHE A 303 7.08 -5.76 10.43
N TYR A 304 6.70 -4.96 9.44
CA TYR A 304 5.30 -4.78 9.08
C TYR A 304 5.11 -4.54 7.59
N MET A 305 3.91 -4.81 7.09
CA MET A 305 3.48 -4.52 5.72
C MET A 305 2.34 -3.50 5.74
N LEU A 306 2.53 -2.42 4.99
CA LEU A 306 1.51 -1.41 4.73
C LEU A 306 1.54 -0.97 3.25
N GLY A 307 0.76 0.08 2.91
CA GLY A 307 0.70 0.66 1.58
C GLY A 307 -0.48 1.57 1.40
#